data_233fc0fa5fd24f78fab80715a749b998
#
_entry.id   233fc0fa5fd24f78fab80715a749b998
#
_cell.length_a   1.000
_cell.length_b   1.000
_cell.length_c   1.000
_cell.angle_alpha   90.00
_cell.angle_beta   90.00
_cell.angle_gamma   90.00
#
_symmetry.space_group_name_H-M   'P 1'
#
loop_
_entity.id
_entity.type
_entity.pdbx_description
1 polymer ?
#
loop_
_entity_poly.entity_id
_entity_poly.type
_entity_poly.pdbx_seq_one_letter_code
_entity_poly.pdbx_strand_id
1 'polypeptide(L)'
;MDCVRFGRGGKNLVILPGLSDGLATVKGKALLLAPPYRLFFERYTVWMFSRRAPLPIGFTIRDMAADLAEALHALGIERAAVMGVSQGGMIAQLFAADCPEMTEALILAVTAPNANETVRERVERWIELAERGDHRGLMIDTAEHSYSEAYLRKYRKAYPLLGAVGRPKSYDRFLANARAILAFDGRGELGKIACPTLILGGEEDRIVGAEASRELHQAIAPSELFLYPGLGHAAYEEAEDFSARVFRFLEGCAWR
;
A
#
# COMPACT_ATOMS: atom_id res chain seq x y z
N MET A 1 9.81 5.17 -12.96
CA MET A 1 9.53 4.67 -11.61
C MET A 1 10.69 3.79 -11.15
N ASP A 2 11.15 3.90 -9.87
CA ASP A 2 12.08 2.91 -9.32
C ASP A 2 11.34 1.61 -9.03
N CYS A 3 11.96 0.47 -9.32
CA CYS A 3 11.42 -0.83 -8.91
C CYS A 3 12.53 -1.76 -8.42
N VAL A 4 12.16 -2.74 -7.62
CA VAL A 4 12.98 -3.88 -7.24
C VAL A 4 12.25 -5.17 -7.58
N ARG A 5 13.02 -6.19 -7.93
CA ARG A 5 12.51 -7.52 -8.29
C ARG A 5 13.16 -8.59 -7.44
N PHE A 6 12.38 -9.56 -7.01
CA PHE A 6 12.86 -10.76 -6.31
C PHE A 6 11.92 -11.95 -6.59
N GLY A 7 12.38 -13.17 -6.27
CA GLY A 7 11.70 -14.39 -6.68
C GLY A 7 12.07 -14.82 -8.11
N ARG A 8 11.57 -16.00 -8.51
CA ARG A 8 11.92 -16.65 -9.79
C ARG A 8 10.73 -17.40 -10.44
N GLY A 9 9.54 -17.27 -9.87
CA GLY A 9 8.34 -17.90 -10.40
C GLY A 9 7.85 -17.28 -11.70
N GLY A 10 7.04 -18.01 -12.45
CA GLY A 10 6.50 -17.58 -13.74
C GLY A 10 5.31 -16.61 -13.63
N LYS A 11 4.65 -16.51 -12.46
CA LYS A 11 3.55 -15.59 -12.22
C LYS A 11 4.09 -14.25 -11.72
N ASN A 12 3.43 -13.12 -12.05
CA ASN A 12 3.85 -11.82 -11.58
C ASN A 12 3.00 -11.37 -10.38
N LEU A 13 3.66 -10.90 -9.32
CA LEU A 13 3.03 -10.20 -8.19
C LEU A 13 3.61 -8.80 -8.09
N VAL A 14 2.78 -7.80 -8.33
CA VAL A 14 3.13 -6.38 -8.22
C VAL A 14 2.73 -5.88 -6.84
N ILE A 15 3.65 -5.19 -6.16
CA ILE A 15 3.43 -4.61 -4.83
C ILE A 15 3.58 -3.10 -4.89
N LEU A 16 2.59 -2.40 -4.38
CA LEU A 16 2.55 -0.94 -4.25
C LEU A 16 2.59 -0.58 -2.76
N PRO A 17 3.68 0.01 -2.26
CA PRO A 17 3.80 0.40 -0.85
C PRO A 17 2.91 1.58 -0.50
N GLY A 18 2.72 1.84 0.80
CA GLY A 18 2.00 2.97 1.36
C GLY A 18 2.70 4.31 1.18
N LEU A 19 2.22 5.34 1.91
CA LEU A 19 2.72 6.73 1.83
C LEU A 19 4.22 6.86 2.21
N SER A 20 4.77 5.93 3.00
CA SER A 20 6.18 5.90 3.37
C SER A 20 7.13 5.85 2.17
N ASP A 21 6.68 5.36 1.01
CA ASP A 21 7.41 5.45 -0.26
C ASP A 21 7.73 6.91 -0.65
N GLY A 22 6.92 7.87 -0.20
CA GLY A 22 7.17 9.29 -0.37
C GLY A 22 8.44 9.79 0.33
N LEU A 23 8.85 9.14 1.42
CA LEU A 23 10.08 9.46 2.16
C LEU A 23 11.32 8.84 1.50
N ALA A 24 11.22 7.60 1.00
CA ALA A 24 12.35 6.90 0.40
C ALA A 24 11.87 5.80 -0.56
N THR A 25 12.37 5.82 -1.80
CA THR A 25 12.02 4.82 -2.81
C THR A 25 12.60 3.44 -2.49
N VAL A 26 12.11 2.42 -3.20
CA VAL A 26 12.59 1.03 -3.09
C VAL A 26 13.98 0.81 -3.71
N LYS A 27 14.52 1.80 -4.44
CA LYS A 27 15.79 1.69 -5.16
C LYS A 27 16.92 1.18 -4.28
N GLY A 28 17.57 0.10 -4.72
CA GLY A 28 18.68 -0.51 -4.00
C GLY A 28 18.32 -1.28 -2.72
N LYS A 29 17.03 -1.43 -2.40
CA LYS A 29 16.57 -2.05 -1.14
C LYS A 29 16.05 -3.48 -1.31
N ALA A 30 16.30 -4.14 -2.45
CA ALA A 30 15.74 -5.47 -2.72
C ALA A 30 16.01 -6.48 -1.59
N LEU A 31 17.23 -6.55 -1.06
CA LEU A 31 17.59 -7.47 0.02
C LEU A 31 16.86 -7.17 1.33
N LEU A 32 16.58 -5.91 1.62
CA LEU A 32 15.85 -5.47 2.82
C LEU A 32 14.36 -5.76 2.69
N LEU A 33 13.79 -5.57 1.49
CA LEU A 33 12.35 -5.68 1.24
C LEU A 33 11.89 -7.11 0.92
N ALA A 34 12.80 -7.99 0.49
CA ALA A 34 12.48 -9.34 0.06
C ALA A 34 12.01 -10.31 1.18
N PRO A 35 12.54 -10.26 2.44
CA PRO A 35 12.27 -11.30 3.43
C PRO A 35 10.80 -11.59 3.72
N PRO A 36 9.89 -10.61 3.86
CA PRO A 36 8.46 -10.86 4.10
C PRO A 36 7.77 -11.62 2.96
N TYR A 37 8.34 -11.59 1.76
CA TYR A 37 7.76 -12.17 0.55
C TYR A 37 8.39 -13.49 0.11
N ARG A 38 9.25 -14.11 0.96
CA ARG A 38 9.95 -15.37 0.62
C ARG A 38 9.01 -16.50 0.22
N LEU A 39 7.81 -16.55 0.81
CA LEU A 39 6.79 -17.54 0.48
C LEU A 39 6.40 -17.54 -1.00
N PHE A 40 6.51 -16.40 -1.67
CA PHE A 40 6.11 -16.22 -3.07
C PHE A 40 7.19 -16.62 -4.08
N PHE A 41 8.46 -16.71 -3.69
CA PHE A 41 9.62 -16.74 -4.60
C PHE A 41 9.65 -17.88 -5.61
N GLU A 42 9.13 -19.05 -5.25
CA GLU A 42 9.12 -20.21 -6.14
C GLU A 42 8.03 -20.12 -7.22
N ARG A 43 6.92 -19.45 -6.91
CA ARG A 43 5.74 -19.37 -7.77
C ARG A 43 5.64 -18.04 -8.50
N TYR A 44 6.16 -16.97 -7.89
CA TYR A 44 6.00 -15.59 -8.35
C TYR A 44 7.35 -14.90 -8.56
N THR A 45 7.41 -14.07 -9.60
CA THR A 45 8.33 -12.95 -9.67
C THR A 45 7.62 -11.77 -9.01
N VAL A 46 8.18 -11.29 -7.91
CA VAL A 46 7.64 -10.19 -7.12
C VAL A 46 8.29 -8.89 -7.56
N TRP A 47 7.48 -7.91 -7.92
CA TRP A 47 7.88 -6.58 -8.34
C TRP A 47 7.36 -5.56 -7.35
N MET A 48 8.22 -4.77 -6.74
CA MET A 48 7.78 -3.68 -5.88
C MET A 48 8.14 -2.35 -6.53
N PHE A 49 7.12 -1.51 -6.78
CA PHE A 49 7.26 -0.24 -7.47
C PHE A 49 7.11 0.94 -6.53
N SER A 50 8.05 1.89 -6.62
CA SER A 50 7.87 3.24 -6.09
C SER A 50 7.11 4.12 -7.09
N ARG A 51 6.43 5.16 -6.62
CA ARG A 51 5.93 6.23 -7.50
C ARG A 51 7.12 6.93 -8.15
N ARG A 52 6.86 7.58 -9.28
CA ARG A 52 7.90 8.37 -9.96
C ARG A 52 8.53 9.41 -9.04
N ALA A 53 9.74 9.83 -9.36
CA ALA A 53 10.42 10.92 -8.72
C ALA A 53 11.12 11.79 -9.81
N PRO A 54 10.89 13.10 -9.83
CA PRO A 54 9.96 13.86 -9.00
C PRO A 54 8.49 13.58 -9.32
N LEU A 55 7.57 13.90 -8.38
CA LEU A 55 6.14 13.93 -8.63
C LEU A 55 5.74 15.34 -9.06
N PRO A 56 5.02 15.51 -10.18
CA PRO A 56 4.47 16.79 -10.58
C PRO A 56 3.48 17.33 -9.53
N ILE A 57 3.36 18.67 -9.46
CA ILE A 57 2.32 19.30 -8.63
C ILE A 57 0.95 18.91 -9.19
N GLY A 58 0.02 18.54 -8.32
CA GLY A 58 -1.31 18.11 -8.71
C GLY A 58 -1.40 16.68 -9.24
N PHE A 59 -0.32 15.89 -9.15
CA PHE A 59 -0.31 14.51 -9.58
C PHE A 59 -1.27 13.67 -8.70
N THR A 60 -2.21 13.01 -9.34
CA THR A 60 -3.32 12.31 -8.67
C THR A 60 -3.02 10.83 -8.45
N ILE A 61 -3.87 10.15 -7.67
CA ILE A 61 -3.81 8.69 -7.52
C ILE A 61 -4.07 8.00 -8.88
N ARG A 62 -4.93 8.57 -9.76
CA ARG A 62 -5.17 8.03 -11.10
C ARG A 62 -3.95 8.15 -12.00
N ASP A 63 -3.21 9.26 -11.93
CA ASP A 63 -1.95 9.40 -12.67
C ASP A 63 -0.91 8.38 -12.20
N MET A 64 -0.88 8.06 -10.89
CA MET A 64 0.01 7.01 -10.35
C MET A 64 -0.39 5.62 -10.85
N ALA A 65 -1.68 5.35 -11.05
CA ALA A 65 -2.16 4.10 -11.63
C ALA A 65 -1.80 4.00 -13.13
N ALA A 66 -1.92 5.10 -13.88
CA ALA A 66 -1.47 5.17 -15.27
C ALA A 66 0.05 4.95 -15.39
N ASP A 67 0.86 5.57 -14.51
CA ASP A 67 2.30 5.33 -14.43
C ASP A 67 2.64 3.85 -14.22
N LEU A 68 1.86 3.14 -13.39
CA LEU A 68 2.04 1.70 -13.18
C LEU A 68 1.79 0.93 -14.47
N ALA A 69 0.70 1.22 -15.19
CA ALA A 69 0.38 0.57 -16.46
C ALA A 69 1.51 0.75 -17.48
N GLU A 70 2.01 1.98 -17.65
CA GLU A 70 3.16 2.27 -18.50
C GLU A 70 4.41 1.48 -18.08
N ALA A 71 4.70 1.40 -16.77
CA ALA A 71 5.85 0.69 -16.26
C ALA A 71 5.76 -0.82 -16.50
N LEU A 72 4.58 -1.43 -16.35
CA LEU A 72 4.35 -2.84 -16.63
C LEU A 72 4.50 -3.14 -18.13
N HIS A 73 3.93 -2.31 -19.00
CA HIS A 73 4.12 -2.42 -20.45
C HIS A 73 5.61 -2.36 -20.85
N ALA A 74 6.35 -1.39 -20.30
CA ALA A 74 7.78 -1.22 -20.57
C ALA A 74 8.63 -2.43 -20.13
N LEU A 75 8.16 -3.20 -19.14
CA LEU A 75 8.81 -4.41 -18.64
C LEU A 75 8.31 -5.69 -19.33
N GLY A 76 7.35 -5.60 -20.25
CA GLY A 76 6.72 -6.75 -20.89
C GLY A 76 5.86 -7.58 -19.95
N ILE A 77 5.33 -6.96 -18.87
CA ILE A 77 4.44 -7.61 -17.92
C ILE A 77 3.01 -7.37 -18.41
N GLU A 78 2.47 -8.36 -19.11
CA GLU A 78 1.11 -8.26 -19.66
C GLU A 78 0.05 -8.39 -18.58
N ARG A 79 0.29 -9.27 -17.58
CA ARG A 79 -0.67 -9.57 -16.51
C ARG A 79 0.03 -9.81 -15.18
N ALA A 80 -0.60 -9.38 -14.09
CA ALA A 80 -0.09 -9.57 -12.73
C ALA A 80 -1.23 -9.63 -11.70
N ALA A 81 -0.98 -10.31 -10.57
CA ALA A 81 -1.67 -9.97 -9.33
C ALA A 81 -1.13 -8.65 -8.79
N VAL A 82 -1.99 -7.79 -8.29
CA VAL A 82 -1.60 -6.49 -7.74
C VAL A 82 -1.96 -6.39 -6.27
N MET A 83 -0.98 -6.16 -5.42
CA MET A 83 -1.16 -5.91 -3.99
C MET A 83 -0.84 -4.47 -3.67
N GLY A 84 -1.82 -3.72 -3.19
CA GLY A 84 -1.64 -2.35 -2.73
C GLY A 84 -1.80 -2.24 -1.22
N VAL A 85 -0.84 -1.59 -0.56
CA VAL A 85 -0.86 -1.30 0.88
C VAL A 85 -1.18 0.17 1.08
N SER A 86 -2.22 0.50 1.86
CA SER A 86 -2.60 1.87 2.20
C SER A 86 -2.78 2.74 0.93
N GLN A 87 -2.03 3.82 0.73
CA GLN A 87 -2.03 4.59 -0.53
C GLN A 87 -1.81 3.69 -1.76
N GLY A 88 -0.94 2.69 -1.65
CA GLY A 88 -0.74 1.72 -2.73
C GLY A 88 -2.02 0.98 -3.10
N GLY A 89 -2.92 0.74 -2.12
CA GLY A 89 -4.24 0.18 -2.35
C GLY A 89 -5.18 1.12 -3.10
N MET A 90 -5.11 2.43 -2.84
CA MET A 90 -5.86 3.43 -3.62
C MET A 90 -5.43 3.43 -5.09
N ILE A 91 -4.12 3.31 -5.35
CA ILE A 91 -3.56 3.18 -6.70
C ILE A 91 -4.02 1.88 -7.36
N ALA A 92 -3.95 0.76 -6.62
CA ALA A 92 -4.33 -0.57 -7.11
C ALA A 92 -5.81 -0.66 -7.47
N GLN A 93 -6.70 0.02 -6.72
CA GLN A 93 -8.13 0.12 -7.04
C GLN A 93 -8.35 0.73 -8.43
N LEU A 94 -7.74 1.89 -8.69
CA LEU A 94 -7.89 2.56 -9.98
C LEU A 94 -7.19 1.79 -11.11
N PHE A 95 -6.03 1.20 -10.84
CA PHE A 95 -5.35 0.36 -11.82
C PHE A 95 -6.23 -0.84 -12.22
N ALA A 96 -6.82 -1.55 -11.26
CA ALA A 96 -7.68 -2.70 -11.56
C ALA A 96 -8.98 -2.31 -12.27
N ALA A 97 -9.51 -1.12 -11.99
CA ALA A 97 -10.70 -0.59 -12.67
C ALA A 97 -10.41 -0.13 -14.10
N ASP A 98 -9.24 0.49 -14.33
CA ASP A 98 -8.86 1.07 -15.62
C ASP A 98 -8.15 0.06 -16.56
N CYS A 99 -7.50 -0.97 -15.99
CA CYS A 99 -6.73 -1.99 -16.71
C CYS A 99 -7.13 -3.43 -16.29
N PRO A 100 -8.42 -3.82 -16.44
CA PRO A 100 -8.89 -5.13 -16.00
C PRO A 100 -8.22 -6.29 -16.74
N GLU A 101 -7.75 -6.08 -17.97
CA GLU A 101 -7.04 -7.09 -18.77
C GLU A 101 -5.63 -7.37 -18.21
N MET A 102 -5.03 -6.44 -17.50
CA MET A 102 -3.70 -6.56 -16.89
C MET A 102 -3.77 -7.11 -15.45
N THR A 103 -4.97 -7.17 -14.83
CA THR A 103 -5.14 -7.52 -13.42
C THR A 103 -5.69 -8.93 -13.26
N GLU A 104 -4.86 -9.88 -12.82
CA GLU A 104 -5.27 -11.28 -12.55
C GLU A 104 -6.02 -11.42 -11.23
N ALA A 105 -5.55 -10.72 -10.20
CA ALA A 105 -6.13 -10.69 -8.88
C ALA A 105 -5.73 -9.39 -8.17
N LEU A 106 -6.55 -8.93 -7.23
CA LEU A 106 -6.30 -7.71 -6.47
C LEU A 106 -6.22 -8.01 -4.97
N ILE A 107 -5.21 -7.48 -4.30
CA ILE A 107 -5.09 -7.52 -2.85
C ILE A 107 -5.05 -6.08 -2.32
N LEU A 108 -6.04 -5.73 -1.52
CA LEU A 108 -6.19 -4.42 -0.89
C LEU A 108 -5.90 -4.54 0.60
N ALA A 109 -4.75 -4.08 1.02
CA ALA A 109 -4.30 -4.16 2.41
C ALA A 109 -4.39 -2.78 3.08
N VAL A 110 -5.12 -2.70 4.19
CA VAL A 110 -5.23 -1.52 5.07
C VAL A 110 -5.43 -0.21 4.27
N THR A 111 -6.40 -0.21 3.37
CA THR A 111 -6.67 0.91 2.45
C THR A 111 -8.12 1.36 2.50
N ALA A 112 -8.42 2.49 1.86
CA ALA A 112 -9.74 3.08 1.83
C ALA A 112 -10.19 3.38 0.39
N PRO A 113 -11.51 3.43 0.11
CA PRO A 113 -12.04 3.80 -1.19
C PRO A 113 -12.00 5.32 -1.45
N ASN A 114 -11.81 6.11 -0.41
CA ASN A 114 -11.77 7.58 -0.48
C ASN A 114 -11.01 8.18 0.71
N ALA A 115 -10.75 9.48 0.65
CA ALA A 115 -10.25 10.24 1.79
C ALA A 115 -11.39 10.53 2.79
N ASN A 116 -11.81 9.50 3.57
CA ASN A 116 -12.77 9.65 4.65
C ASN A 116 -12.23 10.56 5.78
N GLU A 117 -13.05 10.85 6.80
CA GLU A 117 -12.69 11.76 7.89
C GLU A 117 -11.41 11.30 8.62
N THR A 118 -11.30 10.00 8.95
CA THR A 118 -10.12 9.42 9.63
C THR A 118 -8.86 9.59 8.80
N VAL A 119 -8.94 9.32 7.49
CA VAL A 119 -7.82 9.53 6.55
C VAL A 119 -7.43 11.01 6.51
N ARG A 120 -8.41 11.92 6.40
CA ARG A 120 -8.15 13.37 6.32
C ARG A 120 -7.41 13.87 7.55
N GLU A 121 -7.97 13.62 8.73
CA GLU A 121 -7.36 14.04 10.01
C GLU A 121 -5.92 13.58 10.12
N ARG A 122 -5.66 12.32 9.78
CA ARG A 122 -4.31 11.74 9.91
C ARG A 122 -3.35 12.28 8.89
N VAL A 123 -3.76 12.35 7.62
CA VAL A 123 -2.88 12.81 6.53
C VAL A 123 -2.59 14.30 6.64
N GLU A 124 -3.56 15.13 7.04
CA GLU A 124 -3.36 16.56 7.31
C GLU A 124 -2.33 16.76 8.43
N ARG A 125 -2.43 15.98 9.51
CA ARG A 125 -1.45 16.02 10.58
C ARG A 125 -0.03 15.66 10.09
N TRP A 126 0.09 14.66 9.25
CA TRP A 126 1.39 14.29 8.67
C TRP A 126 1.95 15.34 7.71
N ILE A 127 1.09 16.03 6.96
CA ILE A 127 1.47 17.17 6.13
C ILE A 127 2.06 18.28 7.00
N GLU A 128 1.38 18.69 8.09
CA GLU A 128 1.89 19.71 9.02
C GLU A 128 3.28 19.35 9.58
N LEU A 129 3.46 18.10 10.01
CA LEU A 129 4.73 17.64 10.56
C LEU A 129 5.85 17.66 9.50
N ALA A 130 5.54 17.24 8.28
CA ALA A 130 6.48 17.23 7.17
C ALA A 130 6.86 18.66 6.72
N GLU A 131 5.89 19.58 6.64
CA GLU A 131 6.13 20.99 6.29
C GLU A 131 7.02 21.71 7.32
N ARG A 132 6.89 21.33 8.60
CA ARG A 132 7.79 21.83 9.68
C ARG A 132 9.14 21.11 9.72
N GLY A 133 9.36 20.07 8.89
CA GLY A 133 10.55 19.23 8.92
C GLY A 133 10.70 18.41 10.21
N ASP A 134 9.60 18.24 10.96
CA ASP A 134 9.57 17.43 12.18
C ASP A 134 9.48 15.93 11.83
N HIS A 135 10.62 15.39 11.38
CA HIS A 135 10.71 13.97 11.03
C HIS A 135 10.40 13.04 12.20
N ARG A 136 10.89 13.40 13.39
CA ARG A 136 10.66 12.57 14.59
C ARG A 136 9.17 12.55 14.95
N GLY A 137 8.52 13.70 14.95
CA GLY A 137 7.07 13.78 15.19
C GLY A 137 6.29 12.98 14.18
N LEU A 138 6.63 13.09 12.88
CA LEU A 138 6.00 12.31 11.80
C LEU A 138 6.14 10.80 12.03
N MET A 139 7.35 10.32 12.35
CA MET A 139 7.58 8.88 12.56
C MET A 139 6.89 8.35 13.82
N ILE A 140 6.89 9.12 14.91
CA ILE A 140 6.20 8.75 16.15
C ILE A 140 4.69 8.72 15.92
N ASP A 141 4.11 9.77 15.33
CA ASP A 141 2.67 9.84 15.06
C ASP A 141 2.22 8.70 14.14
N THR A 142 3.01 8.40 13.10
CA THR A 142 2.74 7.26 12.22
C THR A 142 2.76 5.95 13.00
N ALA A 143 3.77 5.71 13.84
CA ALA A 143 3.87 4.48 14.62
C ALA A 143 2.70 4.33 15.61
N GLU A 144 2.40 5.36 16.39
CA GLU A 144 1.33 5.34 17.42
C GLU A 144 -0.06 5.07 16.83
N HIS A 145 -0.31 5.42 15.55
CA HIS A 145 -1.59 5.19 14.90
C HIS A 145 -1.61 3.92 14.02
N SER A 146 -0.43 3.37 13.68
CA SER A 146 -0.35 2.17 12.83
C SER A 146 -0.34 0.87 13.60
N TYR A 147 0.44 0.81 14.69
CA TYR A 147 0.73 -0.44 15.38
C TYR A 147 -0.18 -0.70 16.57
N SER A 148 -0.33 -1.98 16.93
CA SER A 148 -1.03 -2.41 18.13
C SER A 148 -0.31 -1.94 19.41
N GLU A 149 -1.05 -1.80 20.51
CA GLU A 149 -0.46 -1.42 21.81
C GLU A 149 0.57 -2.46 22.29
N ALA A 150 0.38 -3.72 21.96
CA ALA A 150 1.32 -4.79 22.28
C ALA A 150 2.68 -4.59 21.58
N TYR A 151 2.64 -4.17 20.29
CA TYR A 151 3.83 -3.84 19.52
C TYR A 151 4.49 -2.56 20.04
N LEU A 152 3.72 -1.51 20.27
CA LEU A 152 4.19 -0.21 20.73
C LEU A 152 4.90 -0.28 22.07
N ARG A 153 4.39 -1.05 23.05
CA ARG A 153 5.06 -1.28 24.35
C ARG A 153 6.49 -1.82 24.19
N LYS A 154 6.73 -2.62 23.18
CA LYS A 154 8.04 -3.19 22.87
C LYS A 154 9.02 -2.15 22.32
N TYR A 155 8.51 -1.26 21.44
CA TYR A 155 9.35 -0.42 20.59
C TYR A 155 9.37 1.08 20.94
N ARG A 156 8.48 1.58 21.82
CA ARG A 156 8.48 3.00 22.26
C ARG A 156 9.83 3.46 22.83
N LYS A 157 10.61 2.55 23.43
CA LYS A 157 11.96 2.85 23.91
C LYS A 157 12.93 3.24 22.79
N ALA A 158 12.67 2.87 21.55
CA ALA A 158 13.47 3.20 20.38
C ALA A 158 13.09 4.55 19.74
N TYR A 159 12.00 5.22 20.16
CA TYR A 159 11.53 6.49 19.61
C TYR A 159 12.56 7.62 19.54
N PRO A 160 13.52 7.75 20.51
CA PRO A 160 14.59 8.73 20.37
C PRO A 160 15.41 8.59 19.08
N LEU A 161 15.52 7.37 18.53
CA LEU A 161 16.27 7.08 17.32
C LEU A 161 15.50 7.41 16.03
N LEU A 162 14.17 7.49 16.07
CA LEU A 162 13.32 7.69 14.89
C LEU A 162 13.58 9.03 14.19
N GLY A 163 14.03 10.06 14.91
CA GLY A 163 14.37 11.34 14.33
C GLY A 163 15.60 11.32 13.40
N ALA A 164 16.44 10.29 13.51
CA ALA A 164 17.66 10.14 12.70
C ALA A 164 17.51 9.14 11.55
N VAL A 165 16.58 8.17 11.70
CA VAL A 165 16.42 7.07 10.73
C VAL A 165 15.48 7.48 9.59
N GLY A 166 15.94 7.32 8.34
CA GLY A 166 15.10 7.50 7.15
C GLY A 166 14.69 8.93 6.84
N ARG A 167 15.29 9.94 7.49
CA ARG A 167 15.00 11.35 7.20
C ARG A 167 15.34 11.68 5.74
N PRO A 168 14.35 12.13 4.93
CA PRO A 168 14.60 12.49 3.54
C PRO A 168 15.36 13.81 3.44
N LYS A 169 15.98 14.07 2.27
CA LYS A 169 16.59 15.38 1.97
C LYS A 169 15.55 16.46 1.74
N SER A 170 14.37 16.10 1.22
CA SER A 170 13.19 16.95 1.03
C SER A 170 11.93 16.14 1.29
N TYR A 171 10.89 16.80 1.78
CA TYR A 171 9.56 16.22 1.96
C TYR A 171 8.64 16.44 0.74
N ASP A 172 9.09 17.09 -0.33
CA ASP A 172 8.24 17.45 -1.49
C ASP A 172 7.51 16.24 -2.07
N ARG A 173 8.23 15.12 -2.23
CA ARG A 173 7.63 13.88 -2.74
C ARG A 173 6.62 13.28 -1.76
N PHE A 174 6.89 13.32 -0.47
CA PHE A 174 5.95 12.89 0.58
C PHE A 174 4.69 13.78 0.56
N LEU A 175 4.86 15.09 0.54
CA LEU A 175 3.78 16.07 0.52
C LEU A 175 2.91 15.93 -0.74
N ALA A 176 3.51 15.71 -1.91
CA ALA A 176 2.76 15.47 -3.15
C ALA A 176 1.90 14.20 -3.04
N ASN A 177 2.46 13.10 -2.52
CA ASN A 177 1.73 11.85 -2.28
C ASN A 177 0.60 12.04 -1.25
N ALA A 178 0.87 12.73 -0.14
CA ALA A 178 -0.12 12.99 0.91
C ALA A 178 -1.29 13.83 0.40
N ARG A 179 -1.01 14.88 -0.38
CA ARG A 179 -2.06 15.70 -1.02
C ARG A 179 -2.89 14.92 -2.03
N ALA A 180 -2.27 14.00 -2.79
CA ALA A 180 -2.99 13.11 -3.70
C ALA A 180 -3.98 12.18 -2.95
N ILE A 181 -3.61 11.71 -1.73
CA ILE A 181 -4.53 10.96 -0.86
C ILE A 181 -5.74 11.82 -0.49
N LEU A 182 -5.54 13.08 -0.05
CA LEU A 182 -6.63 13.96 0.37
C LEU A 182 -7.60 14.29 -0.75
N ALA A 183 -7.15 14.24 -2.00
CA ALA A 183 -7.97 14.47 -3.19
C ALA A 183 -8.62 13.19 -3.74
N PHE A 184 -8.33 12.02 -3.16
CA PHE A 184 -8.78 10.74 -3.68
C PHE A 184 -10.22 10.41 -3.33
N ASP A 185 -11.00 10.05 -4.35
CA ASP A 185 -12.29 9.38 -4.23
C ASP A 185 -12.42 8.35 -5.36
N GLY A 186 -12.28 7.07 -5.02
CA GLY A 186 -12.37 5.94 -5.96
C GLY A 186 -13.72 5.24 -5.95
N ARG A 187 -14.69 5.66 -5.13
CA ARG A 187 -15.96 4.95 -4.93
C ARG A 187 -16.73 4.70 -6.21
N GLY A 188 -16.73 5.66 -7.13
CA GLY A 188 -17.39 5.52 -8.44
C GLY A 188 -16.76 4.48 -9.37
N GLU A 189 -15.56 4.00 -9.06
CA GLU A 189 -14.78 3.08 -9.91
C GLU A 189 -14.83 1.63 -9.41
N LEU A 190 -15.16 1.40 -8.13
CA LEU A 190 -15.06 0.07 -7.49
C LEU A 190 -15.87 -1.01 -8.18
N GLY A 191 -17.06 -0.68 -8.68
CA GLY A 191 -17.92 -1.60 -9.41
C GLY A 191 -17.36 -2.08 -10.77
N LYS A 192 -16.29 -1.44 -11.26
CA LYS A 192 -15.58 -1.86 -12.49
C LYS A 192 -14.52 -2.94 -12.22
N ILE A 193 -14.15 -3.15 -10.96
CA ILE A 193 -13.16 -4.17 -10.57
C ILE A 193 -13.80 -5.55 -10.71
N ALA A 194 -13.37 -6.31 -11.70
CA ALA A 194 -13.94 -7.60 -12.04
C ALA A 194 -13.07 -8.81 -11.67
N CYS A 195 -11.81 -8.57 -11.26
CA CYS A 195 -10.91 -9.65 -10.86
C CYS A 195 -11.20 -10.13 -9.42
N PRO A 196 -10.84 -11.39 -9.07
CA PRO A 196 -10.88 -11.84 -7.69
C PRO A 196 -10.13 -10.87 -6.78
N THR A 197 -10.76 -10.45 -5.68
CA THR A 197 -10.22 -9.43 -4.79
C THR A 197 -10.17 -9.93 -3.35
N LEU A 198 -9.02 -9.77 -2.69
CA LEU A 198 -8.84 -10.00 -1.26
C LEU A 198 -8.64 -8.66 -0.54
N ILE A 199 -9.46 -8.40 0.47
CA ILE A 199 -9.39 -7.18 1.28
C ILE A 199 -8.94 -7.58 2.69
N LEU A 200 -7.85 -6.98 3.15
CA LEU A 200 -7.24 -7.24 4.45
C LEU A 200 -7.14 -5.93 5.24
N GLY A 201 -7.69 -5.89 6.43
CA GLY A 201 -7.67 -4.71 7.32
C GLY A 201 -7.37 -5.06 8.76
N GLY A 202 -7.12 -4.06 9.59
CA GLY A 202 -7.10 -4.17 11.05
C GLY A 202 -8.42 -3.71 11.65
N GLU A 203 -8.96 -4.40 12.66
CA GLU A 203 -10.17 -3.95 13.35
C GLU A 203 -9.95 -2.64 14.11
N GLU A 204 -8.72 -2.36 14.52
CA GLU A 204 -8.32 -1.15 15.24
C GLU A 204 -7.55 -0.16 14.36
N ASP A 205 -7.79 -0.16 13.05
CA ASP A 205 -7.12 0.77 12.13
C ASP A 205 -7.57 2.22 12.42
N ARG A 206 -6.61 3.05 12.86
CA ARG A 206 -6.81 4.47 13.21
C ARG A 206 -6.31 5.43 12.14
N ILE A 207 -5.99 4.91 10.96
CA ILE A 207 -5.52 5.69 9.80
C ILE A 207 -6.56 5.70 8.69
N VAL A 208 -7.14 4.55 8.35
CA VAL A 208 -8.20 4.48 7.34
C VAL A 208 -9.57 4.11 7.93
N GLY A 209 -9.60 3.55 9.14
CA GLY A 209 -10.79 3.01 9.79
C GLY A 209 -11.16 1.62 9.27
N ALA A 210 -11.63 0.73 10.16
CA ALA A 210 -12.05 -0.63 9.78
C ALA A 210 -13.24 -0.62 8.79
N GLU A 211 -14.11 0.39 8.87
CA GLU A 211 -15.25 0.55 7.97
C GLU A 211 -14.83 0.75 6.51
N ALA A 212 -13.67 1.32 6.24
CA ALA A 212 -13.14 1.46 4.89
C ALA A 212 -12.97 0.10 4.19
N SER A 213 -12.47 -0.91 4.92
CA SER A 213 -12.36 -2.28 4.39
C SER A 213 -13.72 -2.93 4.13
N ARG A 214 -14.74 -2.65 4.97
CA ARG A 214 -16.11 -3.14 4.78
C ARG A 214 -16.79 -2.48 3.59
N GLU A 215 -16.59 -1.17 3.40
CA GLU A 215 -17.08 -0.41 2.25
C GLU A 215 -16.49 -0.95 0.94
N LEU A 216 -15.19 -1.22 0.91
CA LEU A 216 -14.54 -1.86 -0.24
C LEU A 216 -15.17 -3.23 -0.56
N HIS A 217 -15.38 -4.06 0.47
CA HIS A 217 -15.98 -5.39 0.30
C HIS A 217 -17.41 -5.32 -0.23
N GLN A 218 -18.20 -4.36 0.22
CA GLN A 218 -19.56 -4.16 -0.25
C GLN A 218 -19.63 -3.69 -1.71
N ALA A 219 -18.63 -2.90 -2.14
CA ALA A 219 -18.61 -2.30 -3.46
C ALA A 219 -17.90 -3.14 -4.54
N ILE A 220 -17.03 -4.07 -4.15
CA ILE A 220 -16.25 -4.91 -5.07
C ILE A 220 -16.77 -6.35 -5.02
N ALA A 221 -17.29 -6.83 -6.13
CA ALA A 221 -17.77 -8.22 -6.27
C ALA A 221 -17.11 -8.89 -7.49
N PRO A 222 -16.51 -10.10 -7.33
CA PRO A 222 -16.38 -10.85 -6.09
C PRO A 222 -15.19 -10.43 -5.22
N SER A 223 -15.39 -10.34 -3.91
CA SER A 223 -14.29 -10.09 -2.98
C SER A 223 -14.41 -10.92 -1.70
N GLU A 224 -13.26 -11.15 -1.06
CA GLU A 224 -13.12 -11.74 0.27
C GLU A 224 -12.63 -10.67 1.24
N LEU A 225 -13.19 -10.62 2.44
CA LEU A 225 -12.78 -9.69 3.49
C LEU A 225 -12.25 -10.46 4.71
N PHE A 226 -11.11 -10.02 5.22
CA PHE A 226 -10.64 -10.44 6.53
C PHE A 226 -10.10 -9.25 7.33
N LEU A 227 -10.62 -9.07 8.54
CA LEU A 227 -10.16 -8.07 9.49
C LEU A 227 -9.38 -8.75 10.61
N TYR A 228 -8.19 -8.27 10.90
CA TYR A 228 -7.35 -8.79 11.96
C TYR A 228 -7.76 -8.21 13.31
N PRO A 229 -8.27 -9.04 14.24
CA PRO A 229 -8.67 -8.58 15.57
C PRO A 229 -7.47 -8.02 16.35
N GLY A 230 -7.66 -6.88 17.01
CA GLY A 230 -6.65 -6.24 17.86
C GLY A 230 -5.46 -5.64 17.11
N LEU A 231 -5.46 -5.65 15.77
CA LEU A 231 -4.42 -5.02 14.96
C LEU A 231 -4.96 -3.75 14.28
N GLY A 232 -4.04 -2.79 14.06
CA GLY A 232 -4.30 -1.53 13.38
C GLY A 232 -3.86 -1.52 11.93
N HIS A 233 -3.42 -0.36 11.47
CA HIS A 233 -2.97 -0.13 10.10
C HIS A 233 -1.72 -0.95 9.71
N ALA A 234 -0.89 -1.32 10.69
CA ALA A 234 0.28 -2.18 10.46
C ALA A 234 -0.04 -3.68 10.47
N ALA A 235 -1.32 -4.09 10.33
CA ALA A 235 -1.70 -5.51 10.32
C ALA A 235 -0.91 -6.34 9.30
N TYR A 236 -0.50 -5.76 8.17
CA TYR A 236 0.33 -6.42 7.15
C TYR A 236 1.78 -6.69 7.60
N GLU A 237 2.24 -6.04 8.68
CA GLU A 237 3.56 -6.25 9.29
C GLU A 237 3.48 -7.10 10.57
N GLU A 238 2.41 -6.93 11.36
CA GLU A 238 2.25 -7.58 12.66
C GLU A 238 1.63 -8.99 12.57
N ALA A 239 0.75 -9.23 11.60
CA ALA A 239 0.06 -10.51 11.49
C ALA A 239 0.98 -11.57 10.87
N GLU A 240 1.30 -12.60 11.66
CA GLU A 240 2.19 -13.69 11.25
C GLU A 240 1.67 -14.45 10.01
N ASP A 241 0.36 -14.56 9.84
CA ASP A 241 -0.27 -15.27 8.72
C ASP A 241 -0.59 -14.40 7.50
N PHE A 242 -0.26 -13.09 7.52
CA PHE A 242 -0.62 -12.17 6.44
C PHE A 242 -0.15 -12.68 5.07
N SER A 243 1.14 -12.94 4.91
CA SER A 243 1.71 -13.44 3.65
C SER A 243 1.15 -14.82 3.26
N ALA A 244 0.88 -15.69 4.24
CA ALA A 244 0.30 -17.01 4.00
C ALA A 244 -1.16 -16.91 3.52
N ARG A 245 -1.94 -15.94 4.01
CA ARG A 245 -3.31 -15.68 3.59
C ARG A 245 -3.34 -15.13 2.15
N VAL A 246 -2.49 -14.15 1.85
CA VAL A 246 -2.34 -13.64 0.47
C VAL A 246 -1.93 -14.76 -0.48
N PHE A 247 -0.93 -15.56 -0.11
CA PHE A 247 -0.47 -16.68 -0.93
C PHE A 247 -1.58 -17.70 -1.21
N ARG A 248 -2.33 -18.09 -0.18
CA ARG A 248 -3.44 -19.05 -0.31
C ARG A 248 -4.54 -18.51 -1.22
N PHE A 249 -4.90 -17.26 -1.08
CA PHE A 249 -5.86 -16.59 -1.97
C PHE A 249 -5.39 -16.62 -3.43
N LEU A 250 -4.15 -16.21 -3.69
CA LEU A 250 -3.57 -16.20 -5.04
C LEU A 250 -3.48 -17.60 -5.68
N GLU A 251 -3.19 -18.65 -4.88
CA GLU A 251 -3.17 -20.03 -5.39
C GLU A 251 -4.59 -20.59 -5.65
N GLY A 252 -5.62 -20.00 -5.05
CA GLY A 252 -7.01 -20.31 -5.34
C GLY A 252 -7.58 -19.61 -6.59
N CYS A 253 -6.90 -18.56 -7.08
CA CYS A 253 -7.33 -17.84 -8.28
C CYS A 253 -7.01 -18.63 -9.57
N ALA A 254 -7.94 -18.57 -10.53
CA ALA A 254 -7.69 -19.08 -11.88
C ALA A 254 -6.83 -18.08 -12.64
N TRP A 255 -5.57 -18.40 -12.87
CA TRP A 255 -4.64 -17.60 -13.70
C TRP A 255 -4.91 -17.84 -15.18
N ARG A 256 -4.99 -16.81 -15.98
CA ARG A 256 -5.25 -16.83 -17.42
C ARG A 256 -3.99 -16.60 -18.24
#